data_5f947e37d6467a8360bbcacbebc8e239
#
_entry.id   5f947e37d6467a8360bbcacbebc8e239
#
_cell.length_a   1.000
_cell.length_b   1.000
_cell.length_c   1.000
_cell.angle_alpha   90.00
_cell.angle_beta   90.00
_cell.angle_gamma   90.00
#
_symmetry.space_group_name_H-M   'P 1'
#
loop_
_entity.id
_entity.type
_entity.pdbx_description
1 polymer ?
#
loop_
_entity_poly.entity_id
_entity_poly.type
_entity_poly.pdbx_seq_one_letter_code
_entity_poly.pdbx_strand_id
1 'polypeptide(L)'
;ETVYSSDADMIDLPIAVLIDDQSISAAEFFAAALQEYERATLVGTHTTGKGRAQRTYALSDGSAVNLSVEEYFTPKGKSLADTGIAPDIETALTDEQTANFYFLGTDGDPQLQRALSEVQSLKN
;
A
#
# COMPACT_ATOMS: atom_id res chain seq x y z
N GLU A 1 23.38 5.91 -2.25
CA GLU A 1 23.97 4.94 -1.31
C GLU A 1 22.95 3.84 -1.02
N THR A 2 23.35 2.55 -1.16
CA THR A 2 22.50 1.43 -0.79
C THR A 2 22.49 1.26 0.73
N VAL A 3 21.32 1.40 1.35
CA VAL A 3 21.16 1.26 2.81
C VAL A 3 20.92 -0.19 3.20
N TYR A 4 20.11 -0.90 2.40
CA TYR A 4 19.81 -2.32 2.57
C TYR A 4 19.81 -3.03 1.23
N SER A 5 20.08 -4.33 1.25
CA SER A 5 19.94 -5.21 0.09
C SER A 5 19.26 -6.50 0.51
N SER A 6 18.47 -7.09 -0.38
CA SER A 6 17.95 -8.43 -0.18
C SER A 6 18.92 -9.48 -0.77
N ASP A 7 18.84 -10.70 -0.27
CA ASP A 7 19.53 -11.86 -0.83
C ASP A 7 18.66 -12.59 -1.87
N ALA A 8 19.13 -13.75 -2.34
CA ALA A 8 18.41 -14.57 -3.30
C ALA A 8 17.33 -15.47 -2.66
N ASP A 9 17.24 -15.52 -1.33
CA ASP A 9 16.31 -16.35 -0.57
C ASP A 9 14.94 -15.67 -0.47
N MET A 10 14.26 -15.49 -1.60
CA MET A 10 12.95 -14.84 -1.64
C MET A 10 11.81 -15.85 -1.68
N ILE A 11 10.67 -15.45 -1.18
CA ILE A 11 9.42 -16.21 -1.31
C ILE A 11 8.97 -16.16 -2.77
N ASP A 12 8.90 -17.33 -3.43
CA ASP A 12 8.42 -17.46 -4.80
C ASP A 12 6.99 -18.03 -4.83
N LEU A 13 6.07 -17.30 -4.21
CA LEU A 13 4.64 -17.60 -4.22
C LEU A 13 3.89 -16.45 -4.88
N PRO A 14 2.74 -16.73 -5.53
CA PRO A 14 1.84 -15.67 -5.97
C PRO A 14 1.39 -14.81 -4.81
N ILE A 15 1.41 -13.50 -5.00
CA ILE A 15 1.07 -12.51 -3.97
C ILE A 15 -0.03 -11.61 -4.50
N ALA A 16 -1.08 -11.42 -3.71
CA ALA A 16 -2.02 -10.33 -3.88
C ALA A 16 -1.94 -9.40 -2.66
N VAL A 17 -1.96 -8.09 -2.88
CA VAL A 17 -1.93 -7.07 -1.84
C VAL A 17 -3.25 -6.31 -1.86
N LEU A 18 -3.93 -6.27 -0.72
CA LEU A 18 -5.14 -5.45 -0.55
C LEU A 18 -4.72 -4.01 -0.24
N ILE A 19 -5.30 -3.07 -0.97
CA ILE A 19 -5.09 -1.63 -0.77
C ILE A 19 -6.42 -0.88 -0.80
N ASP A 20 -6.48 0.22 -0.08
CA ASP A 20 -7.63 1.10 0.01
C ASP A 20 -7.23 2.55 0.31
N ASP A 21 -8.20 3.43 0.52
CA ASP A 21 -7.99 4.82 0.88
C ASP A 21 -7.41 5.02 2.31
N GLN A 22 -7.33 3.97 3.13
CA GLN A 22 -6.65 3.98 4.43
C GLN A 22 -5.21 3.46 4.34
N SER A 23 -4.81 2.95 3.19
CA SER A 23 -3.44 2.54 2.91
C SER A 23 -2.59 3.79 2.68
N ILE A 24 -1.67 4.07 3.60
CA ILE A 24 -0.89 5.32 3.60
C ILE A 24 0.61 5.10 3.85
N SER A 25 1.44 6.01 3.33
CA SER A 25 2.87 6.12 3.66
C SER A 25 3.64 4.84 3.33
N ALA A 26 4.28 4.19 4.32
CA ALA A 26 5.08 2.98 4.12
C ALA A 26 4.30 1.82 3.47
N ALA A 27 3.00 1.70 3.74
CA ALA A 27 2.15 0.70 3.10
C ALA A 27 2.04 0.94 1.59
N GLU A 28 1.93 2.21 1.16
CA GLU A 28 1.90 2.58 -0.26
C GLU A 28 3.22 2.26 -0.96
N PHE A 29 4.37 2.55 -0.31
CA PHE A 29 5.68 2.25 -0.88
C PHE A 29 5.91 0.75 -1.04
N PHE A 30 5.53 -0.01 -0.04
CA PHE A 30 5.64 -1.47 -0.08
C PHE A 30 4.79 -2.03 -1.23
N ALA A 31 3.52 -1.64 -1.30
CA ALA A 31 2.63 -2.05 -2.36
C ALA A 31 3.12 -1.62 -3.76
N ALA A 32 3.52 -0.35 -3.91
CA ALA A 32 4.05 0.18 -5.16
C ALA A 32 5.31 -0.56 -5.63
N ALA A 33 6.23 -0.88 -4.72
CA ALA A 33 7.43 -1.64 -5.04
C ALA A 33 7.09 -3.04 -5.56
N LEU A 34 6.18 -3.74 -4.92
CA LEU A 34 5.73 -5.06 -5.36
C LEU A 34 5.02 -5.01 -6.72
N GLN A 35 4.18 -3.99 -6.94
CA GLN A 35 3.51 -3.76 -8.22
C GLN A 35 4.53 -3.46 -9.33
N GLU A 36 5.44 -2.51 -9.12
CA GLU A 36 6.42 -2.09 -10.13
C GLU A 36 7.41 -3.19 -10.52
N TYR A 37 7.70 -4.12 -9.61
CA TYR A 37 8.52 -5.30 -9.88
C TYR A 37 7.71 -6.52 -10.34
N GLU A 38 6.40 -6.35 -10.56
CA GLU A 38 5.49 -7.42 -11.00
C GLU A 38 5.51 -8.64 -10.05
N ARG A 39 5.73 -8.39 -8.74
CA ARG A 39 5.77 -9.43 -7.71
C ARG A 39 4.42 -9.66 -7.03
N ALA A 40 3.51 -8.71 -7.14
CA ALA A 40 2.17 -8.85 -6.58
C ALA A 40 1.14 -8.15 -7.46
N THR A 41 -0.09 -8.66 -7.42
CA THR A 41 -1.28 -7.99 -7.96
C THR A 41 -1.95 -7.18 -6.85
N LEU A 42 -2.16 -5.91 -7.06
CA LEU A 42 -2.86 -5.03 -6.12
C LEU A 42 -4.36 -5.09 -6.36
N VAL A 43 -5.12 -5.36 -5.31
CA VAL A 43 -6.59 -5.47 -5.35
C VAL A 43 -7.20 -4.51 -4.36
N GLY A 44 -8.25 -3.80 -4.73
CA GLY A 44 -8.96 -2.90 -3.82
C GLY A 44 -9.30 -1.55 -4.44
N THR A 45 -8.99 -0.47 -3.76
CA THR A 45 -9.24 0.91 -4.23
C THR A 45 -7.97 1.76 -4.14
N HIS A 46 -8.04 2.95 -4.71
CA HIS A 46 -6.92 3.88 -4.78
C HIS A 46 -6.47 4.32 -3.37
N THR A 47 -5.15 4.45 -3.15
CA THR A 47 -4.58 4.83 -1.86
C THR A 47 -4.53 6.35 -1.65
N THR A 48 -4.16 6.78 -0.45
CA THR A 48 -4.20 8.21 -0.02
C THR A 48 -3.19 9.11 -0.71
N GLY A 49 -1.97 8.63 -0.96
CA GLY A 49 -0.90 9.47 -1.53
C GLY A 49 -0.06 10.22 -0.49
N LYS A 50 0.23 9.62 0.66
CA LYS A 50 1.16 10.19 1.65
C LYS A 50 2.61 9.87 1.29
N GLY A 51 3.14 10.60 0.33
CA GLY A 51 4.48 10.38 -0.23
C GLY A 51 5.60 11.22 0.42
N ARG A 52 5.39 11.82 1.62
CA ARG A 52 6.38 12.68 2.28
C ARG A 52 6.67 12.22 3.70
N ALA A 53 7.97 12.19 4.05
CA ALA A 53 8.42 11.99 5.42
C ALA A 53 8.37 13.30 6.19
N GLN A 54 8.06 13.19 7.47
CA GLN A 54 7.98 14.33 8.39
C GLN A 54 9.03 14.22 9.48
N ARG A 55 9.55 15.37 9.93
CA ARG A 55 10.44 15.48 11.07
C ARG A 55 9.90 16.51 12.06
N THR A 56 9.91 16.13 13.33
CA THR A 56 9.53 17.00 14.41
C THR A 56 10.75 17.75 14.95
N TYR A 57 10.66 19.06 15.05
CA TYR A 57 11.68 19.94 15.63
C TYR A 57 11.14 20.57 16.91
N ALA A 58 11.82 20.29 18.02
CA ALA A 58 11.49 20.92 19.31
C ALA A 58 11.92 22.38 19.31
N LEU A 59 11.08 23.25 19.88
CA LEU A 59 11.35 24.69 20.05
C LEU A 59 11.75 24.99 21.52
N SER A 60 12.37 26.16 21.72
CA SER A 60 12.92 26.54 23.03
C SER A 60 11.85 26.80 24.10
N ASP A 61 10.62 27.02 23.72
CA ASP A 61 9.47 27.22 24.62
C ASP A 61 8.76 25.92 25.01
N GLY A 62 9.30 24.76 24.58
CA GLY A 62 8.72 23.44 24.85
C GLY A 62 7.66 22.99 23.84
N SER A 63 7.32 23.82 22.85
CA SER A 63 6.49 23.42 21.72
C SER A 63 7.32 22.68 20.65
N ALA A 64 6.66 22.19 19.61
CA ALA A 64 7.34 21.55 18.49
C ALA A 64 6.64 21.88 17.17
N VAL A 65 7.42 21.87 16.07
CA VAL A 65 6.90 21.98 14.72
C VAL A 65 7.19 20.69 13.95
N ASN A 66 6.21 20.18 13.20
CA ASN A 66 6.33 19.01 12.37
C ASN A 66 6.34 19.43 10.90
N LEU A 67 7.44 19.17 10.20
CA LEU A 67 7.66 19.61 8.82
C LEU A 67 7.86 18.41 7.91
N SER A 68 7.29 18.47 6.69
CA SER A 68 7.65 17.56 5.61
C SER A 68 9.04 17.94 5.09
N VAL A 69 9.99 17.00 5.18
CA VAL A 69 11.41 17.26 4.91
C VAL A 69 11.96 16.41 3.77
N GLU A 70 11.28 15.33 3.42
CA GLU A 70 11.71 14.41 2.38
C GLU A 70 10.49 13.97 1.56
N GLU A 71 10.69 13.69 0.28
CA GLU A 71 9.73 13.07 -0.60
C GLU A 71 10.23 11.69 -1.01
N TYR A 72 9.34 10.72 -1.00
CA TYR A 72 9.66 9.34 -1.38
C TYR A 72 9.34 9.09 -2.85
N PHE A 73 10.16 8.28 -3.47
CA PHE A 73 9.98 7.84 -4.84
C PHE A 73 9.95 6.31 -4.90
N THR A 74 9.09 5.78 -5.75
CA THR A 74 9.04 4.35 -6.03
C THR A 74 10.33 3.87 -6.69
N PRO A 75 10.59 2.56 -6.81
CA PRO A 75 11.76 2.04 -7.51
C PRO A 75 11.94 2.59 -8.93
N LYS A 76 10.85 2.86 -9.64
CA LYS A 76 10.88 3.46 -10.99
C LYS A 76 10.91 5.00 -10.98
N GLY A 77 11.10 5.62 -9.81
CA GLY A 77 11.25 7.08 -9.66
C GLY A 77 9.93 7.86 -9.70
N LYS A 78 8.79 7.20 -9.49
CA LYS A 78 7.49 7.85 -9.43
C LYS A 78 7.22 8.37 -8.02
N SER A 79 6.82 9.64 -7.88
CA SER A 79 6.33 10.18 -6.61
C SER A 79 4.92 9.66 -6.32
N LEU A 80 4.68 9.30 -5.05
CA LEU A 80 3.35 8.96 -4.54
C LEU A 80 2.67 10.14 -3.84
N ALA A 81 3.41 11.25 -3.67
CA ALA A 81 2.90 12.42 -2.97
C ALA A 81 1.68 13.00 -3.71
N ASP A 82 0.59 13.12 -2.96
CA ASP A 82 -0.70 13.65 -3.43
C ASP A 82 -1.36 12.84 -4.58
N THR A 83 -0.74 11.72 -5.00
CA THR A 83 -1.24 10.88 -6.09
C THR A 83 -1.63 9.48 -5.67
N GLY A 84 -0.97 8.89 -4.67
CA GLY A 84 -1.17 7.50 -4.27
C GLY A 84 -0.88 6.48 -5.38
N ILE A 85 -1.40 5.27 -5.22
CA ILE A 85 -1.34 4.20 -6.20
C ILE A 85 -2.74 3.65 -6.51
N ALA A 86 -2.95 3.31 -7.78
CA ALA A 86 -4.14 2.61 -8.21
C ALA A 86 -3.94 1.09 -8.08
N PRO A 87 -4.98 0.32 -7.72
CA PRO A 87 -4.93 -1.13 -7.78
C PRO A 87 -4.86 -1.62 -9.23
N ASP A 88 -4.33 -2.82 -9.43
CA ASP A 88 -4.41 -3.53 -10.72
C ASP A 88 -5.83 -4.04 -10.97
N ILE A 89 -6.53 -4.40 -9.89
CA ILE A 89 -7.91 -4.88 -9.91
C ILE A 89 -8.74 -4.03 -8.95
N GLU A 90 -9.53 -3.13 -9.52
CA GLU A 90 -10.43 -2.29 -8.72
C GLU A 90 -11.57 -3.13 -8.14
N THR A 91 -11.71 -3.07 -6.82
CA THR A 91 -12.76 -3.77 -6.07
C THR A 91 -13.15 -2.90 -4.88
N ALA A 92 -14.22 -2.13 -5.03
CA ALA A 92 -14.75 -1.28 -3.97
C ALA A 92 -15.71 -2.03 -3.06
N LEU A 93 -15.74 -1.65 -1.78
CA LEU A 93 -16.80 -2.04 -0.86
C LEU A 93 -18.02 -1.13 -1.07
N THR A 94 -19.21 -1.67 -0.82
CA THR A 94 -20.41 -0.84 -0.70
C THR A 94 -20.38 -0.05 0.60
N ASP A 95 -21.22 0.99 0.73
CA ASP A 95 -21.33 1.76 1.99
C ASP A 95 -21.70 0.87 3.18
N GLU A 96 -22.58 -0.11 2.98
CA GLU A 96 -22.95 -1.07 4.00
C GLU A 96 -21.78 -1.97 4.41
N GLN A 97 -21.00 -2.46 3.44
CA GLN A 97 -19.82 -3.27 3.70
C GLN A 97 -18.75 -2.46 4.43
N THR A 98 -18.52 -1.21 4.02
CA THR A 98 -17.57 -0.31 4.68
C THR A 98 -17.99 -0.05 6.13
N ALA A 99 -19.27 0.23 6.40
CA ALA A 99 -19.79 0.44 7.74
C ALA A 99 -19.65 -0.79 8.64
N ASN A 100 -19.66 -1.98 8.06
CA ASN A 100 -19.59 -3.26 8.76
C ASN A 100 -18.26 -4.00 8.52
N PHE A 101 -17.23 -3.31 8.09
CA PHE A 101 -15.94 -3.92 7.64
C PHE A 101 -15.41 -4.99 8.60
N TYR A 102 -15.35 -4.70 9.90
CA TYR A 102 -14.85 -5.64 10.90
C TYR A 102 -15.72 -6.90 11.12
N PHE A 103 -16.92 -6.92 10.55
CA PHE A 103 -17.88 -8.02 10.70
C PHE A 103 -18.14 -8.80 9.41
N LEU A 104 -17.49 -8.39 8.28
CA LEU A 104 -17.71 -9.07 6.99
C LEU A 104 -17.27 -10.53 7.00
N GLY A 105 -16.24 -10.85 7.79
CA GLY A 105 -15.60 -12.16 7.75
C GLY A 105 -14.98 -12.47 6.38
N THR A 106 -14.29 -13.58 6.30
CA THR A 106 -13.56 -13.96 5.08
C THR A 106 -14.48 -14.09 3.86
N ASP A 107 -15.62 -14.74 4.03
CA ASP A 107 -16.53 -15.04 2.92
C ASP A 107 -17.37 -13.83 2.48
N GLY A 108 -17.53 -12.85 3.36
CA GLY A 108 -18.30 -11.63 3.11
C GLY A 108 -17.49 -10.45 2.55
N ASP A 109 -16.16 -10.54 2.55
CA ASP A 109 -15.28 -9.49 2.07
C ASP A 109 -14.97 -9.67 0.57
N PRO A 110 -15.55 -8.84 -0.33
CA PRO A 110 -15.36 -8.99 -1.77
C PRO A 110 -13.91 -8.67 -2.21
N GLN A 111 -13.20 -7.81 -1.50
CA GLN A 111 -11.80 -7.51 -1.80
C GLN A 111 -10.93 -8.72 -1.51
N LEU A 112 -11.10 -9.33 -0.34
CA LEU A 112 -10.38 -10.54 0.03
C LEU A 112 -10.72 -11.72 -0.89
N GLN A 113 -12.00 -11.91 -1.22
CA GLN A 113 -12.42 -12.95 -2.16
C GLN A 113 -11.81 -12.76 -3.55
N ARG A 114 -11.76 -11.51 -4.03
CA ARG A 114 -11.12 -11.20 -5.32
C ARG A 114 -9.61 -11.47 -5.28
N ALA A 115 -8.93 -11.09 -4.21
CA ALA A 115 -7.51 -11.35 -4.04
C ALA A 115 -7.19 -12.86 -3.97
N LEU A 116 -7.99 -13.64 -3.23
CA LEU A 116 -7.85 -15.10 -3.17
C LEU A 116 -8.04 -15.76 -4.55
N SER A 117 -9.04 -15.31 -5.30
CA SER A 117 -9.26 -15.79 -6.67
C SER A 117 -8.07 -15.50 -7.58
N GLU A 118 -7.47 -14.31 -7.47
CA GLU A 118 -6.29 -13.94 -8.25
C GLU A 118 -5.09 -14.83 -7.93
N VAL A 119 -4.76 -14.99 -6.65
CA VAL A 119 -3.66 -15.86 -6.20
C VAL A 119 -3.86 -17.30 -6.64
N GLN A 120 -5.10 -17.79 -6.66
CA GLN A 120 -5.40 -19.15 -7.14
C GLN A 120 -5.20 -19.29 -8.65
N SER A 121 -5.54 -18.26 -9.43
CA SER A 121 -5.35 -18.27 -10.89
C SER A 121 -3.87 -18.28 -11.30
N LEU A 122 -3.01 -17.64 -10.51
CA LEU A 122 -1.57 -17.57 -10.76
C LEU A 122 -0.80 -18.86 -10.36
N LYS A 123 -1.45 -19.79 -9.66
CA LYS A 123 -0.86 -21.09 -9.29
C LYS A 123 -0.97 -22.17 -10.38
N ASN A 124 -1.81 -21.93 -11.39
CA ASN A 124 -2.03 -22.85 -12.51
C ASN A 124 -1.26 -22.42 -13.75
#